data_23e5ef1e049e1a76aa732ec5f5a9e40e
#
_entry.id   23e5ef1e049e1a76aa732ec5f5a9e40e
#
_cell.length_a   1.000
_cell.length_b   1.000
_cell.length_c   1.000
_cell.angle_alpha   90.00
_cell.angle_beta   90.00
_cell.angle_gamma   90.00
#
_symmetry.space_group_name_H-M   'P 1'
#
loop_
_entity.id
_entity.type
_entity.pdbx_description
1 polymer ?
#
loop_
_entity_poly.entity_id
_entity_poly.type
_entity_poly.pdbx_seq_one_letter_code
_entity_poly.pdbx_strand_id
1 'polypeptide(L)'
;MITVQEKLPEFWELSEEIAADLQSERFSDWGPLVQRIKPLLEPGFVEQIEKTITGWQKIATLNDGQTAKHTLLVCATCLNLSEYQQASKLNRWEIEWAALLHDLDKTLARRDSAHPFRSAALVALILPDLGFDPLPGIHRDDLSAWSKLVMSAQRPDGDRMLHDHSSLKDIIAYLHRCWGDNSSASRILKAVLLHQSLPTLKDWSNPVLLTDEELSFALTLADMDVLGPLMIADSDSWNIFDEPRYAYLDELRAN
;
A
#
# COMPACT_ATOMS: atom_id res chain seq x y z
N MET A 1 -7.79 18.73 0.50
CA MET A 1 -7.14 17.42 0.30
C MET A 1 -5.81 17.69 -0.37
N ILE A 2 -4.72 17.28 0.25
CA ILE A 2 -3.37 17.43 -0.30
C ILE A 2 -3.06 16.16 -1.11
N THR A 3 -2.76 16.30 -2.40
CA THR A 3 -2.51 15.18 -3.31
C THR A 3 -1.05 14.68 -3.23
N VAL A 4 -0.79 13.48 -3.71
CA VAL A 4 0.58 12.97 -3.89
C VAL A 4 1.36 13.89 -4.82
N GLN A 5 0.73 14.37 -5.91
CA GLN A 5 1.33 15.31 -6.86
C GLN A 5 1.75 16.64 -6.19
N GLU A 6 0.94 17.18 -5.26
CA GLU A 6 1.30 18.41 -4.55
C GLU A 6 2.46 18.22 -3.57
N LYS A 7 2.58 17.05 -2.94
CA LYS A 7 3.64 16.73 -1.97
C LYS A 7 4.92 16.22 -2.62
N LEU A 8 4.81 15.46 -3.69
CA LEU A 8 5.90 14.76 -4.38
C LEU A 8 5.77 14.90 -5.91
N PRO A 9 5.87 16.12 -6.45
CA PRO A 9 5.58 16.38 -7.87
C PRO A 9 6.47 15.55 -8.81
N GLU A 10 7.77 15.44 -8.55
CA GLU A 10 8.70 14.69 -9.40
C GLU A 10 8.43 13.17 -9.36
N PHE A 11 8.07 12.62 -8.19
CA PHE A 11 7.68 11.21 -8.08
C PHE A 11 6.40 10.94 -8.85
N TRP A 12 5.42 11.84 -8.74
CA TRP A 12 4.14 11.70 -9.42
C TRP A 12 4.29 11.81 -10.94
N GLU A 13 5.04 12.79 -11.41
CA GLU A 13 5.36 12.95 -12.85
C GLU A 13 6.02 11.69 -13.41
N LEU A 14 7.02 11.12 -12.69
CA LEU A 14 7.64 9.87 -13.08
C LEU A 14 6.62 8.71 -13.12
N SER A 15 5.69 8.64 -12.16
CA SER A 15 4.63 7.62 -12.15
C SER A 15 3.71 7.73 -13.36
N GLU A 16 3.29 8.97 -13.73
CA GLU A 16 2.46 9.23 -14.90
C GLU A 16 3.19 8.89 -16.22
N GLU A 17 4.47 9.24 -16.34
CA GLU A 17 5.29 8.89 -17.49
C GLU A 17 5.45 7.39 -17.66
N ILE A 18 5.72 6.65 -16.58
CA ILE A 18 5.81 5.19 -16.62
C ILE A 18 4.45 4.58 -16.96
N ALA A 19 3.35 5.08 -16.41
CA ALA A 19 2.01 4.60 -16.74
C ALA A 19 1.71 4.76 -18.24
N ALA A 20 2.03 5.91 -18.82
CA ALA A 20 1.86 6.17 -20.26
C ALA A 20 2.77 5.28 -21.12
N ASP A 21 4.01 5.06 -20.70
CA ASP A 21 4.96 4.19 -21.37
C ASP A 21 4.49 2.71 -21.36
N LEU A 22 3.94 2.23 -20.24
CA LEU A 22 3.35 0.90 -20.12
C LEU A 22 2.10 0.76 -20.99
N GLN A 23 1.21 1.74 -20.98
CA GLN A 23 -0.01 1.72 -21.79
C GLN A 23 0.28 1.73 -23.31
N SER A 24 1.36 2.38 -23.71
CA SER A 24 1.79 2.44 -25.13
C SER A 24 2.69 1.29 -25.55
N GLU A 25 2.85 0.27 -24.70
CA GLU A 25 3.73 -0.90 -24.93
C GLU A 25 5.17 -0.50 -25.32
N ARG A 26 5.66 0.62 -24.78
CA ARG A 26 7.02 1.12 -25.09
C ARG A 26 8.12 0.19 -24.59
N PHE A 27 7.85 -0.58 -23.53
CA PHE A 27 8.78 -1.55 -22.99
C PHE A 27 8.36 -2.97 -23.35
N SER A 28 9.31 -3.78 -23.82
CA SER A 28 9.12 -5.20 -24.14
C SER A 28 9.61 -6.12 -23.03
N ASP A 29 10.41 -5.60 -22.12
CA ASP A 29 11.04 -6.37 -21.04
C ASP A 29 11.48 -5.45 -19.89
N TRP A 30 11.95 -6.09 -18.80
CA TRP A 30 12.37 -5.39 -17.57
C TRP A 30 13.60 -4.49 -17.73
N GLY A 31 14.51 -4.79 -18.65
CA GLY A 31 15.79 -4.08 -18.78
C GLY A 31 15.59 -2.58 -19.05
N PRO A 32 14.92 -2.18 -20.15
CA PRO A 32 14.61 -0.78 -20.44
C PRO A 32 13.78 -0.10 -19.36
N LEU A 33 12.79 -0.79 -18.81
CA LEU A 33 11.94 -0.25 -17.74
C LEU A 33 12.76 0.07 -16.48
N VAL A 34 13.63 -0.84 -16.03
CA VAL A 34 14.50 -0.61 -14.87
C VAL A 34 15.44 0.58 -15.09
N GLN A 35 15.97 0.75 -16.31
CA GLN A 35 16.79 1.93 -16.64
C GLN A 35 15.96 3.22 -16.57
N ARG A 36 14.72 3.20 -17.01
CA ARG A 36 13.80 4.35 -16.98
C ARG A 36 13.47 4.82 -15.56
N ILE A 37 13.35 3.89 -14.61
CA ILE A 37 13.03 4.17 -13.21
C ILE A 37 14.26 4.38 -12.32
N LYS A 38 15.47 4.20 -12.86
CA LYS A 38 16.72 4.35 -12.10
C LYS A 38 16.87 5.69 -11.36
N PRO A 39 16.43 6.85 -11.92
CA PRO A 39 16.51 8.13 -11.22
C PRO A 39 15.85 8.14 -9.84
N LEU A 40 14.83 7.30 -9.61
CA LEU A 40 14.18 7.12 -8.31
C LEU A 40 15.14 6.77 -7.17
N LEU A 41 16.28 6.13 -7.49
CA LEU A 41 17.27 5.68 -6.52
C LEU A 41 18.47 6.63 -6.38
N GLU A 42 18.48 7.76 -7.10
CA GLU A 42 19.52 8.75 -6.94
C GLU A 42 19.43 9.41 -5.56
N PRO A 43 20.56 9.62 -4.88
CA PRO A 43 20.57 10.11 -3.49
C PRO A 43 19.73 11.37 -3.28
N GLY A 44 19.78 12.32 -4.22
CA GLY A 44 19.00 13.56 -4.14
C GLY A 44 17.49 13.33 -4.20
N PHE A 45 17.06 12.43 -5.07
CA PHE A 45 15.64 12.04 -5.21
C PHE A 45 15.15 11.29 -3.96
N VAL A 46 15.94 10.33 -3.48
CA VAL A 46 15.65 9.57 -2.25
C VAL A 46 15.51 10.51 -1.05
N GLU A 47 16.45 11.45 -0.88
CA GLU A 47 16.43 12.42 0.22
C GLU A 47 15.20 13.35 0.14
N GLN A 48 14.80 13.74 -1.06
CA GLN A 48 13.64 14.60 -1.26
C GLN A 48 12.35 13.88 -0.82
N ILE A 49 12.18 12.61 -1.20
CA ILE A 49 11.00 11.83 -0.78
C ILE A 49 11.05 11.57 0.72
N GLU A 50 12.22 11.20 1.27
CA GLU A 50 12.37 10.91 2.72
C GLU A 50 11.94 12.08 3.61
N LYS A 51 12.15 13.33 3.17
CA LYS A 51 11.68 14.54 3.89
C LYS A 51 10.17 14.61 4.04
N THR A 52 9.45 13.98 3.11
CA THR A 52 7.97 13.96 3.08
C THR A 52 7.44 12.63 3.61
N ILE A 53 8.06 11.53 3.22
CA ILE A 53 7.65 10.15 3.53
C ILE A 53 8.77 9.48 4.30
N THR A 54 8.72 9.58 5.63
CA THR A 54 9.68 8.88 6.51
C THR A 54 9.62 7.36 6.27
N GLY A 55 10.78 6.75 6.08
CA GLY A 55 10.93 5.33 5.76
C GLY A 55 11.24 5.06 4.28
N TRP A 56 11.12 6.08 3.41
CA TRP A 56 11.43 5.92 1.99
C TRP A 56 12.89 5.54 1.74
N GLN A 57 13.82 6.17 2.44
CA GLN A 57 15.25 5.86 2.33
C GLN A 57 15.55 4.39 2.61
N LYS A 58 14.84 3.78 3.56
CA LYS A 58 14.98 2.35 3.88
C LYS A 58 14.63 1.48 2.66
N ILE A 59 13.47 1.68 2.05
CA ILE A 59 13.03 0.88 0.91
C ILE A 59 13.78 1.19 -0.38
N ALA A 60 14.35 2.39 -0.50
CA ALA A 60 15.18 2.79 -1.64
C ALA A 60 16.61 2.22 -1.59
N THR A 61 17.11 1.87 -0.41
CA THR A 61 18.45 1.33 -0.23
C THR A 61 18.52 -0.18 -0.04
N LEU A 62 17.45 -0.81 0.44
CA LEU A 62 17.40 -2.25 0.61
C LEU A 62 17.26 -2.96 -0.74
N ASN A 63 18.05 -4.02 -0.94
CA ASN A 63 17.99 -4.88 -2.13
C ASN A 63 17.97 -4.08 -3.45
N ASP A 64 18.94 -3.19 -3.62
CA ASP A 64 19.07 -2.30 -4.79
C ASP A 64 17.80 -1.48 -5.09
N GLY A 65 17.07 -1.10 -4.05
CA GLY A 65 15.84 -0.32 -4.15
C GLY A 65 14.66 -1.08 -4.74
N GLN A 66 14.66 -2.40 -4.67
CA GLN A 66 13.60 -3.22 -5.25
C GLN A 66 12.20 -2.81 -4.76
N THR A 67 12.06 -2.53 -3.46
CA THR A 67 10.75 -2.09 -2.90
C THR A 67 10.36 -0.70 -3.39
N ALA A 68 11.29 0.26 -3.48
CA ALA A 68 10.98 1.59 -4.01
C ALA A 68 10.58 1.54 -5.49
N LYS A 69 11.29 0.73 -6.30
CA LYS A 69 10.93 0.47 -7.70
C LYS A 69 9.53 -0.14 -7.82
N HIS A 70 9.25 -1.16 -7.00
CA HIS A 70 7.94 -1.80 -6.93
C HIS A 70 6.85 -0.78 -6.56
N THR A 71 7.05 0.04 -5.54
CA THR A 71 6.09 1.07 -5.13
C THR A 71 5.78 2.05 -6.27
N LEU A 72 6.81 2.50 -7.02
CA LEU A 72 6.59 3.32 -8.21
C LEU A 72 5.75 2.60 -9.26
N LEU A 73 6.06 1.32 -9.54
CA LEU A 73 5.31 0.51 -10.50
C LEU A 73 3.87 0.26 -10.06
N VAL A 74 3.62 0.08 -8.76
CA VAL A 74 2.26 -0.01 -8.21
C VAL A 74 1.49 1.28 -8.46
N CYS A 75 2.10 2.46 -8.21
CA CYS A 75 1.48 3.74 -8.52
C CYS A 75 1.18 3.88 -10.02
N ALA A 76 2.14 3.56 -10.89
CA ALA A 76 1.95 3.63 -12.34
C ALA A 76 0.88 2.64 -12.84
N THR A 77 0.85 1.44 -12.29
CA THR A 77 -0.17 0.43 -12.63
C THR A 77 -1.56 0.88 -12.17
N CYS A 78 -1.69 1.44 -10.96
CA CYS A 78 -2.96 2.02 -10.48
C CYS A 78 -3.53 3.02 -11.48
N LEU A 79 -2.71 3.91 -12.03
CA LEU A 79 -3.15 4.93 -13.00
C LEU A 79 -3.77 4.33 -14.26
N ASN A 80 -3.37 3.13 -14.65
CA ASN A 80 -3.85 2.41 -15.84
C ASN A 80 -5.08 1.52 -15.57
N LEU A 81 -5.43 1.28 -14.29
CA LEU A 81 -6.58 0.45 -13.94
C LEU A 81 -7.91 1.13 -14.30
N SER A 82 -8.84 0.35 -14.86
CA SER A 82 -10.21 0.80 -15.11
C SER A 82 -10.92 1.23 -13.83
N GLU A 83 -10.67 0.54 -12.72
CA GLU A 83 -11.18 0.82 -11.38
C GLU A 83 -10.76 2.21 -10.89
N TYR A 84 -9.49 2.57 -11.07
CA TYR A 84 -9.00 3.90 -10.75
C TYR A 84 -9.60 4.97 -11.66
N GLN A 85 -9.65 4.72 -12.98
CA GLN A 85 -10.16 5.69 -13.95
C GLN A 85 -11.65 6.00 -13.75
N GLN A 86 -12.44 5.02 -13.32
CA GLN A 86 -13.87 5.16 -13.04
C GLN A 86 -14.17 5.62 -11.60
N ALA A 87 -13.18 5.58 -10.71
CA ALA A 87 -13.34 5.96 -9.31
C ALA A 87 -13.69 7.44 -9.15
N SER A 88 -14.36 7.77 -8.04
CA SER A 88 -14.59 9.15 -7.63
C SER A 88 -13.24 9.87 -7.41
N LYS A 89 -13.25 11.21 -7.48
CA LYS A 89 -12.05 12.00 -7.19
C LYS A 89 -11.48 11.69 -5.79
N LEU A 90 -12.36 11.43 -4.81
CA LEU A 90 -11.97 11.07 -3.46
C LEU A 90 -11.28 9.70 -3.43
N ASN A 91 -11.90 8.68 -4.03
CA ASN A 91 -11.34 7.33 -4.03
C ASN A 91 -10.01 7.29 -4.80
N ARG A 92 -9.87 8.00 -5.94
CA ARG A 92 -8.59 8.11 -6.64
C ARG A 92 -7.49 8.65 -5.75
N TRP A 93 -7.76 9.74 -5.07
CA TRP A 93 -6.83 10.34 -4.11
C TRP A 93 -6.43 9.38 -2.97
N GLU A 94 -7.37 8.59 -2.45
CA GLU A 94 -7.10 7.58 -1.42
C GLU A 94 -6.28 6.41 -1.97
N ILE A 95 -6.57 5.95 -3.20
CA ILE A 95 -5.80 4.90 -3.89
C ILE A 95 -4.34 5.36 -4.11
N GLU A 96 -4.12 6.60 -4.56
CA GLU A 96 -2.79 7.17 -4.78
C GLU A 96 -1.93 7.12 -3.51
N TRP A 97 -2.50 7.58 -2.38
CA TRP A 97 -1.81 7.51 -1.10
C TRP A 97 -1.60 6.08 -0.61
N ALA A 98 -2.59 5.22 -0.74
CA ALA A 98 -2.46 3.82 -0.34
C ALA A 98 -1.38 3.11 -1.16
N ALA A 99 -1.33 3.33 -2.48
CA ALA A 99 -0.31 2.77 -3.37
C ALA A 99 1.11 3.24 -3.02
N LEU A 100 1.28 4.52 -2.71
CA LEU A 100 2.58 5.06 -2.31
C LEU A 100 3.06 4.52 -0.95
N LEU A 101 2.14 4.25 -0.02
CA LEU A 101 2.46 3.98 1.38
C LEU A 101 2.45 2.49 1.76
N HIS A 102 1.97 1.58 0.89
CA HIS A 102 1.65 0.19 1.26
C HIS A 102 2.87 -0.62 1.76
N ASP A 103 4.04 -0.38 1.21
CA ASP A 103 5.25 -1.19 1.42
C ASP A 103 6.38 -0.46 2.18
N LEU A 104 6.11 0.67 2.87
CA LEU A 104 7.12 1.53 3.49
C LEU A 104 8.02 0.82 4.53
N ASP A 105 7.57 -0.26 5.13
CA ASP A 105 8.36 -1.02 6.10
C ASP A 105 8.57 -2.50 5.69
N LYS A 106 8.65 -2.77 4.40
CA LYS A 106 9.05 -4.07 3.88
C LYS A 106 10.51 -4.39 4.22
N THR A 107 10.78 -5.65 4.56
CA THR A 107 12.12 -6.13 4.92
C THR A 107 12.66 -7.12 3.87
N LEU A 108 13.93 -7.51 4.01
CA LEU A 108 14.54 -8.55 3.18
C LEU A 108 14.18 -9.97 3.65
N ALA A 109 13.39 -10.11 4.72
CA ALA A 109 12.99 -11.42 5.20
C ALA A 109 12.22 -12.18 4.13
N ARG A 110 12.62 -13.42 3.90
CA ARG A 110 11.93 -14.30 2.96
C ARG A 110 10.50 -14.51 3.42
N ARG A 111 9.52 -14.21 2.56
CA ARG A 111 8.09 -14.33 2.85
C ARG A 111 7.67 -13.45 4.06
N ASP A 112 7.97 -12.18 3.95
CA ASP A 112 7.59 -11.17 4.94
C ASP A 112 6.10 -10.80 4.80
N SER A 113 5.21 -11.66 5.29
CA SER A 113 3.76 -11.38 5.27
C SER A 113 3.31 -10.41 6.37
N ALA A 114 4.23 -9.96 7.24
CA ALA A 114 3.93 -8.98 8.29
C ALA A 114 4.22 -7.53 7.88
N HIS A 115 4.83 -7.29 6.70
CA HIS A 115 5.13 -5.92 6.27
C HIS A 115 3.88 -5.03 6.13
N PRO A 116 2.67 -5.51 5.76
CA PRO A 116 1.48 -4.67 5.74
C PRO A 116 1.18 -4.04 7.10
N PHE A 117 1.31 -4.82 8.17
CA PHE A 117 1.12 -4.36 9.54
C PHE A 117 2.17 -3.33 9.95
N ARG A 118 3.45 -3.58 9.63
CA ARG A 118 4.52 -2.63 9.93
C ARG A 118 4.40 -1.34 9.12
N SER A 119 4.08 -1.45 7.83
CA SER A 119 3.83 -0.29 6.98
C SER A 119 2.66 0.53 7.52
N ALA A 120 1.53 -0.10 7.88
CA ALA A 120 0.40 0.60 8.48
C ALA A 120 0.76 1.29 9.81
N ALA A 121 1.55 0.62 10.67
CA ALA A 121 2.02 1.18 11.93
C ALA A 121 2.90 2.43 11.72
N LEU A 122 3.76 2.43 10.71
CA LEU A 122 4.57 3.59 10.33
C LEU A 122 3.71 4.68 9.69
N VAL A 123 2.84 4.31 8.74
CA VAL A 123 1.95 5.24 8.02
C VAL A 123 1.07 6.03 8.99
N ALA A 124 0.53 5.39 10.03
CA ALA A 124 -0.28 6.08 11.04
C ALA A 124 0.45 7.23 11.74
N LEU A 125 1.77 7.15 11.87
CA LEU A 125 2.59 8.18 12.52
C LEU A 125 2.91 9.36 11.58
N ILE A 126 2.91 9.12 10.26
CA ILE A 126 3.24 10.14 9.27
C ILE A 126 2.02 10.80 8.62
N LEU A 127 0.84 10.17 8.66
CA LEU A 127 -0.39 10.71 8.06
C LEU A 127 -0.71 12.15 8.48
N PRO A 128 -0.55 12.55 9.77
CA PRO A 128 -0.78 13.95 10.16
C PRO A 128 0.14 14.94 9.42
N ASP A 129 1.40 14.57 9.18
CA ASP A 129 2.37 15.40 8.46
C ASP A 129 2.04 15.50 6.95
N LEU A 130 1.24 14.54 6.44
CA LEU A 130 0.70 14.51 5.08
C LEU A 130 -0.64 15.26 4.94
N GLY A 131 -1.19 15.74 6.05
CA GLY A 131 -2.44 16.52 6.06
C GLY A 131 -3.71 15.69 6.31
N PHE A 132 -3.55 14.51 6.90
CA PHE A 132 -4.67 13.68 7.38
C PHE A 132 -4.78 13.85 8.90
N ASP A 133 -5.60 14.76 9.33
CA ASP A 133 -5.77 15.06 10.74
C ASP A 133 -6.54 13.95 11.47
N PRO A 134 -6.07 13.48 12.63
CA PRO A 134 -6.85 12.60 13.50
C PRO A 134 -8.06 13.33 14.07
N LEU A 135 -8.99 12.58 14.68
CA LEU A 135 -10.16 13.15 15.33
C LEU A 135 -9.76 14.12 16.47
N PRO A 136 -10.60 15.14 16.74
CA PRO A 136 -10.34 16.08 17.83
C PRO A 136 -10.09 15.37 19.17
N GLY A 137 -9.03 15.78 19.87
CA GLY A 137 -8.63 15.18 21.14
C GLY A 137 -7.72 13.96 21.03
N ILE A 138 -7.43 13.49 19.83
CA ILE A 138 -6.41 12.45 19.59
C ILE A 138 -5.05 13.11 19.45
N HIS A 139 -4.07 12.58 20.16
CA HIS A 139 -2.70 13.07 20.20
C HIS A 139 -1.72 12.06 19.60
N ARG A 140 -0.48 12.49 19.38
CA ARG A 140 0.58 11.63 18.81
C ARG A 140 0.84 10.39 19.66
N ASP A 141 0.61 10.45 20.96
CA ASP A 141 0.73 9.31 21.88
C ASP A 141 -0.34 8.24 21.60
N ASP A 142 -1.57 8.64 21.23
CA ASP A 142 -2.62 7.70 20.83
C ASP A 142 -2.26 7.00 19.52
N LEU A 143 -1.72 7.73 18.54
CA LEU A 143 -1.24 7.15 17.28
C LEU A 143 -0.08 6.19 17.52
N SER A 144 0.84 6.55 18.42
CA SER A 144 1.94 5.68 18.85
C SER A 144 1.44 4.43 19.56
N ALA A 145 0.39 4.55 20.38
CA ALA A 145 -0.23 3.40 21.05
C ALA A 145 -0.91 2.47 20.03
N TRP A 146 -1.62 3.02 19.05
CA TRP A 146 -2.17 2.23 17.94
C TRP A 146 -1.07 1.52 17.15
N SER A 147 -0.02 2.24 16.76
CA SER A 147 1.14 1.68 16.06
C SER A 147 1.76 0.50 16.83
N LYS A 148 1.95 0.63 18.15
CA LYS A 148 2.45 -0.46 19.01
C LYS A 148 1.51 -1.64 19.04
N LEU A 149 0.19 -1.43 19.10
CA LEU A 149 -0.80 -2.50 19.03
C LEU A 149 -0.69 -3.27 17.71
N VAL A 150 -0.61 -2.58 16.58
CA VAL A 150 -0.41 -3.20 15.25
C VAL A 150 0.90 -3.97 15.20
N MET A 151 1.99 -3.39 15.72
CA MET A 151 3.30 -4.05 15.78
C MET A 151 3.30 -5.31 16.66
N SER A 152 2.45 -5.38 17.68
CA SER A 152 2.34 -6.57 18.54
C SER A 152 1.69 -7.77 17.86
N ALA A 153 0.98 -7.55 16.73
CA ALA A 153 0.38 -8.63 15.94
C ALA A 153 1.38 -9.42 15.07
N GLN A 154 2.66 -9.02 15.08
CA GLN A 154 3.71 -9.75 14.37
C GLN A 154 4.29 -10.87 15.22
N ARG A 155 4.66 -11.97 14.56
CA ARG A 155 5.40 -13.07 15.19
C ARG A 155 6.43 -13.67 14.24
N PRO A 156 7.63 -14.00 14.72
CA PRO A 156 8.58 -14.79 13.96
C PRO A 156 8.10 -16.26 13.83
N ASP A 157 8.35 -16.86 12.67
CA ASP A 157 8.10 -18.26 12.38
C ASP A 157 9.26 -18.81 11.53
N GLY A 158 10.33 -19.25 12.17
CA GLY A 158 11.58 -19.61 11.51
C GLY A 158 12.22 -18.42 10.83
N ASP A 159 12.39 -18.51 9.50
CA ASP A 159 12.90 -17.43 8.64
C ASP A 159 11.81 -16.48 8.10
N ARG A 160 10.57 -16.65 8.59
CA ARG A 160 9.40 -15.86 8.16
C ARG A 160 9.00 -14.86 9.25
N MET A 161 8.41 -13.76 8.81
CA MET A 161 7.65 -12.86 9.67
C MET A 161 6.18 -12.96 9.29
N LEU A 162 5.37 -13.47 10.21
CA LEU A 162 3.92 -13.60 10.04
C LEU A 162 3.22 -12.51 10.83
N HIS A 163 1.98 -12.23 10.47
CA HIS A 163 1.06 -11.48 11.31
C HIS A 163 -0.01 -12.41 11.89
N ASP A 164 -0.68 -11.94 12.91
CA ASP A 164 -1.72 -12.65 13.65
C ASP A 164 -2.97 -11.77 13.72
N HIS A 165 -4.11 -12.30 13.33
CA HIS A 165 -5.37 -11.58 13.36
C HIS A 165 -6.08 -11.59 14.72
N SER A 166 -5.50 -12.24 15.75
CA SER A 166 -6.14 -12.29 17.08
C SER A 166 -6.45 -10.92 17.68
N SER A 167 -5.64 -9.90 17.35
CA SER A 167 -5.84 -8.50 17.76
C SER A 167 -6.52 -7.61 16.71
N LEU A 168 -6.94 -8.16 15.56
CA LEU A 168 -7.45 -7.35 14.45
C LEU A 168 -8.67 -6.53 14.84
N LYS A 169 -9.58 -7.10 15.63
CA LYS A 169 -10.77 -6.39 16.13
C LYS A 169 -10.41 -5.16 16.96
N ASP A 170 -9.42 -5.29 17.84
CA ASP A 170 -8.95 -4.18 18.68
C ASP A 170 -8.19 -3.15 17.85
N ILE A 171 -7.40 -3.60 16.86
CA ILE A 171 -6.69 -2.73 15.92
C ILE A 171 -7.68 -1.86 15.14
N ILE A 172 -8.73 -2.45 14.57
CA ILE A 172 -9.76 -1.72 13.80
C ILE A 172 -10.57 -0.79 14.70
N ALA A 173 -10.98 -1.26 15.89
CA ALA A 173 -11.72 -0.41 16.83
C ALA A 173 -10.89 0.80 17.29
N TYR A 174 -9.59 0.62 17.52
CA TYR A 174 -8.71 1.72 17.87
C TYR A 174 -8.45 2.66 16.69
N LEU A 175 -8.30 2.13 15.47
CA LEU A 175 -8.20 2.91 14.25
C LEU A 175 -9.40 3.87 14.13
N HIS A 176 -10.62 3.34 14.26
CA HIS A 176 -11.85 4.13 14.19
C HIS A 176 -11.92 5.20 15.30
N ARG A 177 -11.39 4.91 16.48
CA ARG A 177 -11.28 5.90 17.56
C ARG A 177 -10.33 7.03 17.19
N CYS A 178 -9.24 6.76 16.48
CA CYS A 178 -8.26 7.78 16.09
C CYS A 178 -8.70 8.64 14.92
N TRP A 179 -9.32 8.04 13.89
CA TRP A 179 -9.62 8.74 12.63
C TRP A 179 -11.11 8.70 12.22
N GLY A 180 -11.96 7.94 12.93
CA GLY A 180 -13.35 7.70 12.53
C GLY A 180 -13.47 6.59 11.48
N ASP A 181 -14.65 5.99 11.39
CA ASP A 181 -14.90 4.77 10.60
C ASP A 181 -14.73 4.99 9.09
N ASN A 182 -15.18 6.15 8.59
CA ASN A 182 -15.29 6.45 7.16
C ASN A 182 -14.35 7.56 6.70
N SER A 183 -13.31 7.88 7.47
CA SER A 183 -12.34 8.89 7.05
C SER A 183 -11.39 8.33 6.00
N SER A 184 -10.84 9.21 5.15
CA SER A 184 -9.82 8.83 4.18
C SER A 184 -8.59 8.21 4.85
N ALA A 185 -8.17 8.73 6.00
CA ALA A 185 -7.08 8.14 6.78
C ALA A 185 -7.37 6.69 7.19
N SER A 186 -8.59 6.41 7.69
CA SER A 186 -9.01 5.04 8.01
C SER A 186 -9.00 4.12 6.80
N ARG A 187 -9.51 4.56 5.65
CA ARG A 187 -9.53 3.76 4.42
C ARG A 187 -8.13 3.48 3.89
N ILE A 188 -7.25 4.48 3.87
CA ILE A 188 -5.85 4.31 3.48
C ILE A 188 -5.14 3.34 4.43
N LEU A 189 -5.30 3.50 5.76
CA LEU A 189 -4.66 2.62 6.73
C LEU A 189 -5.17 1.19 6.65
N LYS A 190 -6.47 0.96 6.43
CA LYS A 190 -7.03 -0.38 6.20
C LYS A 190 -6.49 -0.98 4.91
N ALA A 191 -6.40 -0.20 3.83
CA ALA A 191 -5.83 -0.67 2.57
C ALA A 191 -4.37 -1.09 2.76
N VAL A 192 -3.54 -0.27 3.41
CA VAL A 192 -2.13 -0.61 3.72
C VAL A 192 -2.04 -1.82 4.64
N LEU A 193 -2.87 -1.89 5.70
CA LEU A 193 -2.85 -2.98 6.68
C LEU A 193 -3.23 -4.34 6.08
N LEU A 194 -4.19 -4.36 5.15
CA LEU A 194 -4.87 -5.58 4.73
C LEU A 194 -4.60 -5.99 3.27
N HIS A 195 -3.70 -5.28 2.53
CA HIS A 195 -3.48 -5.55 1.11
C HIS A 195 -2.99 -6.97 0.79
N GLN A 196 -2.50 -7.72 1.78
CA GLN A 196 -2.12 -9.13 1.62
C GLN A 196 -3.02 -10.10 2.40
N SER A 197 -4.10 -9.63 3.01
CA SER A 197 -4.95 -10.45 3.89
C SER A 197 -6.26 -10.91 3.25
N LEU A 198 -6.55 -10.51 2.01
CA LEU A 198 -7.72 -10.99 1.29
C LEU A 198 -7.43 -12.34 0.61
N PRO A 199 -8.42 -13.26 0.58
CA PRO A 199 -8.28 -14.51 -0.13
C PRO A 199 -8.05 -14.24 -1.63
N THR A 200 -7.05 -14.92 -2.19
CA THR A 200 -6.78 -14.92 -3.61
C THR A 200 -6.91 -16.34 -4.13
N LEU A 201 -7.39 -16.54 -5.36
CA LEU A 201 -7.54 -17.88 -5.97
C LEU A 201 -6.22 -18.62 -6.17
N LYS A 202 -5.10 -17.94 -6.09
CA LYS A 202 -3.80 -18.57 -6.06
C LYS A 202 -3.43 -18.85 -4.61
N ASP A 203 -3.16 -20.11 -4.35
CA ASP A 203 -2.53 -20.60 -3.14
C ASP A 203 -1.09 -20.05 -2.99
N TRP A 204 -1.02 -18.77 -2.89
CA TRP A 204 0.15 -18.10 -2.36
C TRP A 204 0.02 -18.31 -0.87
N SER A 205 0.65 -19.31 -0.35
CA SER A 205 0.71 -19.68 1.05
C SER A 205 0.91 -18.45 1.99
N ASN A 206 0.04 -17.46 1.88
CA ASN A 206 -0.13 -16.44 2.91
C ASN A 206 -0.93 -17.13 4.02
N PRO A 207 -0.29 -17.48 5.15
CA PRO A 207 -0.91 -18.32 6.16
C PRO A 207 -2.02 -17.61 6.93
N VAL A 208 -2.21 -16.30 6.72
CA VAL A 208 -3.15 -15.49 7.50
C VAL A 208 -4.02 -14.68 6.56
N LEU A 209 -5.09 -15.31 6.09
CA LEU A 209 -6.15 -14.66 5.34
C LEU A 209 -7.28 -14.27 6.30
N LEU A 210 -8.02 -13.21 5.97
CA LEU A 210 -9.23 -12.83 6.68
C LEU A 210 -10.29 -13.91 6.55
N THR A 211 -10.90 -14.27 7.66
CA THR A 211 -12.13 -15.06 7.70
C THR A 211 -13.33 -14.18 7.31
N ASP A 212 -14.48 -14.79 6.97
CA ASP A 212 -15.72 -14.06 6.68
C ASP A 212 -16.14 -13.15 7.86
N GLU A 213 -15.94 -13.62 9.10
CA GLU A 213 -16.22 -12.82 10.30
C GLU A 213 -15.29 -11.61 10.37
N GLU A 214 -13.99 -11.78 10.13
CA GLU A 214 -13.01 -10.69 10.14
C GLU A 214 -13.28 -9.70 9.00
N LEU A 215 -13.60 -10.16 7.80
CA LEU A 215 -14.01 -9.32 6.68
C LEU A 215 -15.18 -8.43 7.07
N SER A 216 -16.21 -9.00 7.71
CA SER A 216 -17.46 -8.29 8.05
C SER A 216 -17.28 -7.13 9.02
N PHE A 217 -16.30 -7.19 9.93
CA PHE A 217 -16.04 -6.09 10.86
C PHE A 217 -14.86 -5.19 10.44
N ALA A 218 -13.93 -5.69 9.64
CA ALA A 218 -12.74 -4.95 9.27
C ALA A 218 -12.97 -4.02 8.07
N LEU A 219 -13.79 -4.44 7.10
CA LEU A 219 -13.94 -3.79 5.81
C LEU A 219 -15.40 -3.46 5.49
N THR A 220 -15.61 -2.32 4.87
CA THR A 220 -16.86 -1.90 4.22
C THR A 220 -16.68 -1.92 2.70
N LEU A 221 -17.77 -1.79 1.94
CA LEU A 221 -17.70 -1.63 0.48
C LEU A 221 -16.86 -0.40 0.09
N ALA A 222 -16.93 0.69 0.85
CA ALA A 222 -16.14 1.88 0.60
C ALA A 222 -14.63 1.66 0.86
N ASP A 223 -14.27 0.77 1.79
CA ASP A 223 -12.86 0.38 1.98
C ASP A 223 -12.36 -0.44 0.78
N MET A 224 -13.23 -1.29 0.19
CA MET A 224 -12.91 -2.09 -1.00
C MET A 224 -12.69 -1.23 -2.25
N ASP A 225 -13.30 -0.05 -2.34
CA ASP A 225 -13.05 0.90 -3.43
C ASP A 225 -11.60 1.43 -3.43
N VAL A 226 -10.87 1.30 -2.33
CA VAL A 226 -9.45 1.68 -2.19
C VAL A 226 -8.56 0.44 -2.18
N LEU A 227 -8.90 -0.56 -1.37
CA LEU A 227 -8.11 -1.78 -1.21
C LEU A 227 -8.07 -2.62 -2.49
N GLY A 228 -9.19 -2.77 -3.20
CA GLY A 228 -9.29 -3.56 -4.43
C GLY A 228 -8.29 -3.10 -5.51
N PRO A 229 -8.35 -1.82 -5.96
CA PRO A 229 -7.38 -1.29 -6.92
C PRO A 229 -5.92 -1.41 -6.45
N LEU A 230 -5.64 -1.17 -5.17
CA LEU A 230 -4.29 -1.36 -4.62
C LEU A 230 -3.81 -2.80 -4.78
N MET A 231 -4.63 -3.79 -4.42
CA MET A 231 -4.25 -5.21 -4.52
C MET A 231 -4.02 -5.65 -5.97
N ILE A 232 -4.85 -5.16 -6.89
CA ILE A 232 -4.67 -5.40 -8.32
C ILE A 232 -3.32 -4.85 -8.75
N ALA A 233 -3.05 -3.59 -8.48
CA ALA A 233 -1.83 -2.93 -8.90
C ALA A 233 -0.57 -3.54 -8.25
N ASP A 234 -0.64 -3.92 -6.97
CA ASP A 234 0.45 -4.60 -6.27
C ASP A 234 0.80 -5.92 -6.97
N SER A 235 -0.20 -6.74 -7.28
CA SER A 235 -0.01 -8.00 -8.01
C SER A 235 0.50 -7.77 -9.44
N ASP A 236 -0.08 -6.82 -10.19
CA ASP A 236 0.22 -6.54 -11.61
C ASP A 236 1.60 -5.99 -11.81
N SER A 237 2.05 -5.14 -10.92
CA SER A 237 3.37 -4.53 -10.99
C SER A 237 4.52 -5.55 -10.99
N TRP A 238 4.29 -6.77 -10.52
CA TRP A 238 5.24 -7.88 -10.59
C TRP A 238 5.17 -8.66 -11.91
N ASN A 239 4.08 -8.51 -12.67
CA ASN A 239 3.78 -9.29 -13.86
C ASN A 239 3.55 -8.42 -15.10
N ILE A 240 4.17 -7.24 -15.16
CA ILE A 240 3.95 -6.25 -16.24
C ILE A 240 4.15 -6.85 -17.64
N PHE A 241 5.08 -7.80 -17.80
CA PHE A 241 5.39 -8.44 -19.07
C PHE A 241 4.85 -9.88 -19.16
N ASP A 242 4.16 -10.37 -18.13
CA ASP A 242 3.47 -11.64 -18.13
C ASP A 242 1.99 -11.45 -18.44
N GLU A 243 1.32 -12.49 -18.94
CA GLU A 243 -0.14 -12.44 -19.13
C GLU A 243 -0.85 -12.17 -17.77
N PRO A 244 -1.83 -11.25 -17.75
CA PRO A 244 -2.57 -10.93 -16.52
C PRO A 244 -3.21 -12.18 -15.92
N ARG A 245 -3.03 -12.41 -14.63
CA ARG A 245 -3.55 -13.58 -13.94
C ARG A 245 -4.61 -13.19 -12.90
N TYR A 246 -5.65 -12.44 -13.33
CA TYR A 246 -6.70 -11.92 -12.44
C TYR A 246 -8.01 -12.68 -12.48
N ALA A 247 -8.00 -13.95 -12.87
CA ALA A 247 -9.22 -14.78 -12.87
C ALA A 247 -10.00 -14.69 -11.54
N TYR A 248 -9.30 -14.56 -10.41
CA TYR A 248 -9.94 -14.44 -9.10
C TYR A 248 -10.68 -13.12 -8.87
N LEU A 249 -10.24 -12.02 -9.47
CA LEU A 249 -10.93 -10.72 -9.32
C LEU A 249 -12.21 -10.68 -10.16
N ASP A 250 -12.19 -11.33 -11.31
CA ASP A 250 -13.40 -11.49 -12.12
C ASP A 250 -14.43 -12.38 -11.39
N GLU A 251 -13.98 -13.40 -10.67
CA GLU A 251 -14.85 -14.23 -9.80
C GLU A 251 -15.37 -13.45 -8.59
N LEU A 252 -14.54 -12.61 -7.92
CA LEU A 252 -15.00 -11.75 -6.82
C LEU A 252 -16.00 -10.68 -7.27
N ARG A 253 -15.93 -10.23 -8.53
CA ARG A 253 -16.90 -9.29 -9.11
C ARG A 253 -18.20 -9.95 -9.57
N ALA A 254 -18.17 -11.25 -9.87
CA ALA A 254 -19.31 -12.01 -10.35
C ALA A 254 -20.19 -12.58 -9.23
N ASN A 255 -19.69 -12.62 -7.98
CA ASN A 255 -20.39 -13.07 -6.77
C ASN A 255 -20.67 -11.90 -5.83
#